data_309da0597f5ce6214496ee9e4bf4c760
#
_entry.id   309da0597f5ce6214496ee9e4bf4c760
#
_cell.length_a   1.000
_cell.length_b   1.000
_cell.length_c   1.000
_cell.angle_alpha   90.00
_cell.angle_beta   90.00
_cell.angle_gamma   90.00
#
_symmetry.space_group_name_H-M   'P 1'
#
loop_
_entity.id
_entity.type
_entity.pdbx_description
1 polymer ?
#
loop_
_entity_poly.entity_id
_entity_poly.type
_entity_poly.pdbx_seq_one_letter_code
_entity_poly.pdbx_strand_id
1 'polypeptide(L)'
;NIVWKYSIGEDETCYDACVDCVDQGCQIVITNSYGHQSFCLLAAEEYPDVQFVAMTGDTAKASGLDNFHNAFTGIYQARYVGGVVAGMKLQELIDEGKVEDKNKTADGKIKIGYVGAYPYAEVVSGYTAFFLGLQSIVPDVAMQVQYTNSWFNITAENEAAKALKTTPSEMIEKITHL
;
A
#
# COMPACT_ATOMS: atom_id res chain seq x y z
N ASN A 1 -30.11 3.14 9.31
CA ASN A 1 -29.26 4.29 9.66
C ASN A 1 -27.80 3.84 9.60
N ILE A 2 -26.90 4.77 9.26
CA ILE A 2 -25.45 4.54 9.25
C ILE A 2 -24.83 5.50 10.27
N VAL A 3 -23.98 4.97 11.14
CA VAL A 3 -23.14 5.74 12.06
C VAL A 3 -21.78 5.93 11.41
N TRP A 4 -21.31 7.17 11.29
CA TRP A 4 -20.03 7.51 10.71
C TRP A 4 -19.08 8.03 11.77
N LYS A 5 -17.85 7.48 11.80
CA LYS A 5 -16.73 7.96 12.61
C LYS A 5 -15.59 8.38 11.69
N TYR A 6 -15.06 9.57 11.91
CA TYR A 6 -14.01 10.17 11.06
C TYR A 6 -12.77 10.46 11.87
N SER A 7 -11.62 10.48 11.18
CA SER A 7 -10.33 10.84 11.77
C SER A 7 -9.93 9.95 12.95
N ILE A 8 -10.27 8.66 12.89
CA ILE A 8 -9.88 7.67 13.89
C ILE A 8 -8.43 7.26 13.64
N GLY A 9 -7.59 7.31 14.69
CA GLY A 9 -6.20 6.88 14.65
C GLY A 9 -6.03 5.38 14.54
N GLU A 10 -4.84 4.93 14.16
CA GLU A 10 -4.44 3.51 14.20
C GLU A 10 -3.93 3.15 15.61
N ASP A 11 -4.75 3.44 16.63
CA ASP A 11 -4.47 3.29 18.04
C ASP A 11 -5.74 2.90 18.81
N GLU A 12 -5.71 2.99 20.15
CA GLU A 12 -6.85 2.66 21.02
C GLU A 12 -8.13 3.42 20.68
N THR A 13 -8.04 4.60 20.06
CA THR A 13 -9.24 5.33 19.62
C THR A 13 -10.05 4.57 18.57
N CYS A 14 -9.44 3.62 17.85
CA CYS A 14 -10.17 2.73 16.95
C CYS A 14 -11.03 1.72 17.71
N TYR A 15 -10.52 1.15 18.81
CA TYR A 15 -11.32 0.27 19.67
C TYR A 15 -12.50 1.03 20.26
N ASP A 16 -12.26 2.21 20.85
CA ASP A 16 -13.30 3.06 21.44
C ASP A 16 -14.39 3.42 20.41
N ALA A 17 -13.98 3.71 19.17
CA ALA A 17 -14.92 4.00 18.09
C ALA A 17 -15.75 2.78 17.68
N CYS A 18 -15.17 1.57 17.72
CA CYS A 18 -15.90 0.32 17.49
C CYS A 18 -16.94 0.09 18.57
N VAL A 19 -16.55 0.23 19.85
CA VAL A 19 -17.46 0.09 21.02
C VAL A 19 -18.60 1.11 20.94
N ASP A 20 -18.30 2.37 20.66
CA ASP A 20 -19.33 3.40 20.51
C ASP A 20 -20.32 3.10 19.37
N CYS A 21 -19.87 2.49 18.28
CA CYS A 21 -20.78 2.01 17.22
C CYS A 21 -21.70 0.88 17.74
N VAL A 22 -21.18 -0.05 18.54
CA VAL A 22 -21.95 -1.13 19.16
C VAL A 22 -22.99 -0.56 20.11
N ASP A 23 -22.60 0.38 20.98
CA ASP A 23 -23.48 1.06 21.93
C ASP A 23 -24.62 1.82 21.24
N GLN A 24 -24.39 2.31 20.03
CA GLN A 24 -25.41 2.91 19.19
C GLN A 24 -26.28 1.90 18.43
N GLY A 25 -26.10 0.60 18.69
CA GLY A 25 -26.91 -0.48 18.12
C GLY A 25 -26.48 -0.94 16.74
N CYS A 26 -25.25 -0.66 16.32
CA CYS A 26 -24.71 -1.18 15.07
C CYS A 26 -24.52 -2.70 15.18
N GLN A 27 -25.01 -3.43 14.18
CA GLN A 27 -24.84 -4.89 14.07
C GLN A 27 -23.65 -5.26 13.19
N ILE A 28 -23.13 -4.31 12.42
CA ILE A 28 -21.95 -4.44 11.57
C ILE A 28 -21.08 -3.20 11.79
N VAL A 29 -19.81 -3.40 12.11
CA VAL A 29 -18.80 -2.34 12.23
C VAL A 29 -17.73 -2.56 11.19
N ILE A 30 -17.42 -1.52 10.41
CA ILE A 30 -16.42 -1.59 9.33
C ILE A 30 -15.32 -0.57 9.63
N THR A 31 -14.08 -1.03 9.72
CA THR A 31 -12.89 -0.18 9.87
C THR A 31 -12.11 -0.10 8.57
N ASN A 32 -11.48 1.05 8.29
CA ASN A 32 -10.96 1.36 6.96
C ASN A 32 -9.44 1.19 6.79
N SER A 33 -8.65 1.08 7.86
CA SER A 33 -7.19 1.06 7.73
C SER A 33 -6.58 -0.26 8.15
N TYR A 34 -5.41 -0.62 7.57
CA TYR A 34 -4.66 -1.81 7.97
C TYR A 34 -4.33 -1.80 9.48
N GLY A 35 -3.89 -0.66 10.02
CA GLY A 35 -3.57 -0.52 11.44
C GLY A 35 -4.78 -0.58 12.37
N HIS A 36 -5.99 -0.45 11.86
CA HIS A 36 -7.20 -0.60 12.67
C HIS A 36 -7.52 -2.06 13.03
N GLN A 37 -6.99 -3.05 12.29
CA GLN A 37 -7.43 -4.43 12.41
C GLN A 37 -7.24 -5.04 13.80
N SER A 38 -6.14 -4.73 14.51
CA SER A 38 -5.87 -5.25 15.85
C SER A 38 -6.87 -4.72 16.88
N PHE A 39 -7.24 -3.46 16.78
CA PHE A 39 -8.23 -2.83 17.65
C PHE A 39 -9.66 -3.27 17.33
N CYS A 40 -9.96 -3.45 16.04
CA CYS A 40 -11.21 -4.02 15.57
C CYS A 40 -11.38 -5.48 16.04
N LEU A 41 -10.29 -6.26 16.04
CA LEU A 41 -10.26 -7.63 16.54
C LEU A 41 -10.59 -7.69 18.05
N LEU A 42 -10.00 -6.80 18.86
CA LEU A 42 -10.30 -6.72 20.31
C LEU A 42 -11.80 -6.46 20.54
N ALA A 43 -12.40 -5.55 19.77
CA ALA A 43 -13.84 -5.31 19.86
C ALA A 43 -14.66 -6.54 19.42
N ALA A 44 -14.22 -7.28 18.40
CA ALA A 44 -14.88 -8.48 17.94
C ALA A 44 -14.85 -9.62 18.99
N GLU A 45 -13.77 -9.74 19.75
CA GLU A 45 -13.65 -10.68 20.87
C GLU A 45 -14.66 -10.37 21.98
N GLU A 46 -14.88 -9.08 22.28
CA GLU A 46 -15.76 -8.64 23.35
C GLU A 46 -17.25 -8.67 22.96
N TYR A 47 -17.56 -8.44 21.68
CA TYR A 47 -18.94 -8.34 21.17
C TYR A 47 -19.26 -9.43 20.13
N PRO A 48 -19.39 -10.70 20.52
CA PRO A 48 -19.54 -11.83 19.61
C PRO A 48 -20.80 -11.80 18.75
N ASP A 49 -21.83 -11.06 19.16
CA ASP A 49 -23.09 -10.91 18.42
C ASP A 49 -23.04 -9.82 17.34
N VAL A 50 -21.94 -9.04 17.27
CA VAL A 50 -21.75 -7.98 16.29
C VAL A 50 -20.73 -8.42 15.24
N GLN A 51 -20.96 -8.13 13.97
CA GLN A 51 -20.04 -8.45 12.88
C GLN A 51 -19.01 -7.31 12.70
N PHE A 52 -17.74 -7.66 12.60
CA PHE A 52 -16.66 -6.71 12.41
C PHE A 52 -15.92 -7.01 11.10
N VAL A 53 -15.66 -5.97 10.32
CA VAL A 53 -14.94 -6.07 9.04
C VAL A 53 -13.77 -5.09 9.07
N ALA A 54 -12.54 -5.61 9.14
CA ALA A 54 -11.34 -4.81 9.00
C ALA A 54 -10.89 -4.80 7.53
N MET A 55 -11.04 -3.63 6.89
CA MET A 55 -10.61 -3.44 5.50
C MET A 55 -9.09 -3.49 5.41
N THR A 56 -8.56 -4.08 4.36
CA THR A 56 -7.12 -4.27 4.10
C THR A 56 -6.37 -5.13 5.12
N GLY A 57 -7.05 -5.65 6.15
CA GLY A 57 -6.46 -6.52 7.15
C GLY A 57 -6.22 -7.96 6.64
N ASP A 58 -5.50 -8.76 7.43
CA ASP A 58 -5.09 -10.13 7.09
C ASP A 58 -5.18 -11.13 8.27
N THR A 59 -5.67 -10.68 9.44
CA THR A 59 -5.65 -11.47 10.68
C THR A 59 -6.91 -12.29 10.94
N ALA A 60 -8.01 -12.08 10.19
CA ALA A 60 -9.29 -12.74 10.46
C ALA A 60 -9.19 -14.26 10.45
N LYS A 61 -8.48 -14.83 9.47
CA LYS A 61 -8.30 -16.30 9.38
C LYS A 61 -7.53 -16.87 10.58
N ALA A 62 -6.58 -16.13 11.11
CA ALA A 62 -5.75 -16.56 12.23
C ALA A 62 -6.45 -16.36 13.59
N SER A 63 -7.39 -15.41 13.69
CA SER A 63 -8.13 -15.13 14.92
C SER A 63 -9.06 -16.28 15.34
N GLY A 64 -9.62 -17.00 14.37
CA GLY A 64 -10.59 -18.05 14.61
C GLY A 64 -11.97 -17.56 15.06
N LEU A 65 -12.23 -16.25 14.99
CA LEU A 65 -13.53 -15.66 15.32
C LEU A 65 -14.49 -15.71 14.14
N ASP A 66 -15.73 -16.13 14.38
CA ASP A 66 -16.77 -16.19 13.35
C ASP A 66 -17.37 -14.81 13.00
N ASN A 67 -17.16 -13.82 13.87
CA ASN A 67 -17.68 -12.46 13.73
C ASN A 67 -16.62 -11.42 13.33
N PHE A 68 -15.39 -11.86 13.00
CA PHE A 68 -14.32 -10.96 12.54
C PHE A 68 -13.85 -11.33 11.14
N HIS A 69 -13.90 -10.36 10.25
CA HIS A 69 -13.63 -10.55 8.82
C HIS A 69 -12.60 -9.55 8.30
N ASN A 70 -11.84 -9.96 7.30
CA ASN A 70 -11.02 -9.04 6.51
C ASN A 70 -11.60 -8.91 5.10
N ALA A 71 -11.55 -7.70 4.55
CA ALA A 71 -11.85 -7.44 3.16
C ALA A 71 -10.63 -6.76 2.51
N PHE A 72 -10.10 -7.38 1.47
CA PHE A 72 -8.95 -6.87 0.73
C PHE A 72 -9.27 -6.88 -0.75
N THR A 73 -8.98 -5.78 -1.43
CA THR A 73 -9.19 -5.67 -2.88
C THR A 73 -7.98 -6.16 -3.65
N GLY A 74 -8.17 -6.55 -4.91
CA GLY A 74 -7.07 -6.93 -5.79
C GLY A 74 -6.25 -5.74 -6.30
N ILE A 75 -5.89 -4.78 -5.43
CA ILE A 75 -5.18 -3.54 -5.79
C ILE A 75 -3.87 -3.81 -6.55
N TYR A 76 -3.20 -4.93 -6.27
CA TYR A 76 -2.00 -5.36 -6.98
C TYR A 76 -2.24 -5.54 -8.49
N GLN A 77 -3.47 -5.85 -8.92
CA GLN A 77 -3.81 -5.97 -10.35
C GLN A 77 -3.73 -4.59 -11.03
N ALA A 78 -4.26 -3.55 -10.39
CA ALA A 78 -4.13 -2.18 -10.89
C ALA A 78 -2.67 -1.71 -10.87
N ARG A 79 -1.90 -2.10 -9.86
CA ARG A 79 -0.46 -1.83 -9.79
C ARG A 79 0.32 -2.51 -10.92
N TYR A 80 -0.04 -3.75 -11.29
CA TYR A 80 0.55 -4.43 -12.44
C TYR A 80 0.31 -3.66 -13.74
N VAL A 81 -0.93 -3.22 -13.98
CA VAL A 81 -1.29 -2.40 -15.15
C VAL A 81 -0.51 -1.08 -15.14
N GLY A 82 -0.40 -0.41 -13.98
CA GLY A 82 0.46 0.78 -13.83
C GLY A 82 1.92 0.50 -14.18
N GLY A 83 2.44 -0.66 -13.79
CA GLY A 83 3.77 -1.12 -14.15
C GLY A 83 3.96 -1.30 -15.67
N VAL A 84 2.97 -1.90 -16.35
CA VAL A 84 2.97 -2.03 -17.82
C VAL A 84 3.05 -0.66 -18.49
N VAL A 85 2.22 0.29 -18.06
CA VAL A 85 2.22 1.67 -18.59
C VAL A 85 3.57 2.36 -18.36
N ALA A 86 4.14 2.22 -17.17
CA ALA A 86 5.47 2.73 -16.84
C ALA A 86 6.55 2.09 -17.72
N GLY A 87 6.45 0.77 -17.95
CA GLY A 87 7.35 0.05 -18.86
C GLY A 87 7.28 0.56 -20.31
N MET A 88 6.07 0.83 -20.80
CA MET A 88 5.88 1.43 -22.13
C MET A 88 6.54 2.82 -22.21
N LYS A 89 6.38 3.65 -21.18
CA LYS A 89 7.06 4.95 -21.14
C LYS A 89 8.57 4.83 -21.02
N LEU A 90 9.06 3.86 -20.26
CA LEU A 90 10.50 3.58 -20.18
C LEU A 90 11.05 3.13 -21.52
N GLN A 91 10.34 2.27 -22.26
CA GLN A 91 10.76 1.85 -23.60
C GLN A 91 10.87 3.04 -24.57
N GLU A 92 9.90 3.96 -24.53
CA GLU A 92 9.97 5.20 -25.30
C GLU A 92 11.23 6.02 -24.98
N LEU A 93 11.58 6.16 -23.68
CA LEU A 93 12.81 6.86 -23.27
C LEU A 93 14.08 6.16 -23.73
N ILE A 94 14.08 4.83 -23.78
CA ILE A 94 15.20 4.03 -24.33
C ILE A 94 15.35 4.29 -25.82
N ASP A 95 14.25 4.22 -26.57
CA ASP A 95 14.23 4.42 -28.03
C ASP A 95 14.66 5.84 -28.42
N GLU A 96 14.35 6.83 -27.57
CA GLU A 96 14.79 8.22 -27.72
C GLU A 96 16.25 8.46 -27.27
N GLY A 97 16.96 7.45 -26.77
CA GLY A 97 18.33 7.57 -26.28
C GLY A 97 18.48 8.40 -25.00
N LYS A 98 17.42 8.55 -24.22
CA LYS A 98 17.39 9.35 -22.98
C LYS A 98 17.87 8.58 -21.74
N VAL A 99 18.08 7.27 -21.84
CA VAL A 99 18.60 6.42 -20.77
C VAL A 99 20.13 6.37 -20.85
N GLU A 100 20.79 7.09 -19.98
CA GLU A 100 22.25 7.16 -19.90
C GLU A 100 22.83 6.10 -18.95
N ASP A 101 24.16 5.91 -18.97
CA ASP A 101 24.84 4.94 -18.10
C ASP A 101 24.70 5.28 -16.61
N LYS A 102 24.56 6.55 -16.24
CA LYS A 102 24.26 6.97 -14.86
C LYS A 102 22.91 6.42 -14.34
N ASN A 103 21.98 6.11 -15.26
CA ASN A 103 20.65 5.55 -14.95
C ASN A 103 20.68 4.02 -14.78
N LYS A 104 21.86 3.39 -14.91
CA LYS A 104 22.02 1.94 -14.84
C LYS A 104 22.77 1.50 -13.59
N THR A 105 22.54 0.27 -13.19
CA THR A 105 23.34 -0.44 -12.20
C THR A 105 24.69 -0.86 -12.79
N ALA A 106 25.60 -1.33 -11.95
CA ALA A 106 26.91 -1.82 -12.41
C ALA A 106 26.81 -3.04 -13.36
N ASP A 107 25.74 -3.82 -13.24
CA ASP A 107 25.40 -4.96 -14.12
C ASP A 107 24.52 -4.56 -15.32
N GLY A 108 24.36 -3.25 -15.56
CA GLY A 108 23.73 -2.69 -16.77
C GLY A 108 22.22 -2.57 -16.74
N LYS A 109 21.54 -2.94 -15.65
CA LYS A 109 20.08 -2.81 -15.53
C LYS A 109 19.65 -1.36 -15.29
N ILE A 110 18.53 -0.96 -15.87
CA ILE A 110 17.98 0.38 -15.68
C ILE A 110 17.37 0.47 -14.26
N LYS A 111 17.75 1.52 -13.53
CA LYS A 111 17.30 1.75 -12.15
C LYS A 111 15.92 2.37 -12.13
N ILE A 112 15.04 1.79 -11.32
CA ILE A 112 13.68 2.27 -11.04
C ILE A 112 13.58 2.57 -9.55
N GLY A 113 13.07 3.75 -9.19
CA GLY A 113 12.75 4.11 -7.81
C GLY A 113 11.28 3.89 -7.50
N TYR A 114 10.97 3.35 -6.32
CA TYR A 114 9.61 3.22 -5.82
C TYR A 114 9.54 3.75 -4.38
N VAL A 115 8.60 4.65 -4.10
CA VAL A 115 8.34 5.14 -2.74
C VAL A 115 7.15 4.39 -2.18
N GLY A 116 7.38 3.64 -1.11
CA GLY A 116 6.37 2.88 -0.39
C GLY A 116 6.06 3.48 0.98
N ALA A 117 4.86 3.22 1.52
CA ALA A 117 4.48 3.67 2.85
C ALA A 117 5.17 2.84 3.95
N TYR A 118 4.83 1.57 4.04
CA TYR A 118 5.32 0.62 5.04
C TYR A 118 5.72 -0.71 4.39
N PRO A 119 6.59 -1.52 5.03
CA PRO A 119 6.93 -2.86 4.55
C PRO A 119 5.83 -3.90 4.87
N TYR A 120 4.55 -3.53 4.71
CA TYR A 120 3.42 -4.43 4.93
C TYR A 120 3.06 -5.19 3.65
N ALA A 121 2.40 -6.34 3.79
CA ALA A 121 2.03 -7.21 2.68
C ALA A 121 1.25 -6.49 1.57
N GLU A 122 0.37 -5.55 1.93
CA GLU A 122 -0.37 -4.69 1.01
C GLU A 122 0.57 -3.88 0.10
N VAL A 123 1.54 -3.18 0.69
CA VAL A 123 2.49 -2.34 -0.03
C VAL A 123 3.47 -3.18 -0.84
N VAL A 124 3.97 -4.28 -0.23
CA VAL A 124 4.91 -5.21 -0.88
C VAL A 124 4.27 -5.86 -2.11
N SER A 125 3.04 -6.36 -2.01
CA SER A 125 2.32 -6.94 -3.14
C SER A 125 2.10 -5.92 -4.26
N GLY A 126 1.83 -4.65 -3.88
CA GLY A 126 1.63 -3.55 -4.81
C GLY A 126 2.88 -3.25 -5.65
N TYR A 127 4.01 -2.96 -5.02
CA TYR A 127 5.22 -2.64 -5.78
C TYR A 127 5.82 -3.87 -6.50
N THR A 128 5.61 -5.08 -5.96
CA THR A 128 6.03 -6.31 -6.66
C THR A 128 5.24 -6.48 -7.94
N ALA A 129 3.93 -6.29 -7.90
CA ALA A 129 3.08 -6.37 -9.09
C ALA A 129 3.44 -5.27 -10.11
N PHE A 130 3.67 -4.03 -9.64
CA PHE A 130 4.15 -2.94 -10.49
C PHE A 130 5.46 -3.30 -11.19
N PHE A 131 6.43 -3.82 -10.44
CA PHE A 131 7.72 -4.22 -10.99
C PHE A 131 7.59 -5.31 -12.05
N LEU A 132 6.78 -6.33 -11.79
CA LEU A 132 6.50 -7.41 -12.75
C LEU A 132 5.82 -6.88 -14.02
N GLY A 133 4.89 -5.93 -13.88
CA GLY A 133 4.26 -5.26 -15.02
C GLY A 133 5.27 -4.48 -15.86
N LEU A 134 6.17 -3.74 -15.21
CA LEU A 134 7.23 -2.99 -15.88
C LEU A 134 8.23 -3.93 -16.58
N GLN A 135 8.65 -5.02 -15.91
CA GLN A 135 9.54 -6.02 -16.48
C GLN A 135 8.95 -6.75 -17.68
N SER A 136 7.62 -6.85 -17.79
CA SER A 136 6.97 -7.47 -18.95
C SER A 136 7.20 -6.70 -20.24
N ILE A 137 7.57 -5.41 -20.14
CA ILE A 137 7.88 -4.53 -21.29
C ILE A 137 9.40 -4.32 -21.41
N VAL A 138 10.07 -3.98 -20.30
CA VAL A 138 11.52 -3.76 -20.26
C VAL A 138 12.13 -4.74 -19.24
N PRO A 139 12.69 -5.90 -19.68
CA PRO A 139 13.17 -6.94 -18.77
C PRO A 139 14.38 -6.51 -17.91
N ASP A 140 15.28 -5.70 -18.49
CA ASP A 140 16.56 -5.34 -17.83
C ASP A 140 16.42 -4.12 -16.93
N VAL A 141 15.60 -4.27 -15.88
CA VAL A 141 15.38 -3.25 -14.86
C VAL A 141 15.70 -3.77 -13.46
N ALA A 142 16.08 -2.86 -12.57
CA ALA A 142 16.29 -3.10 -11.15
C ALA A 142 15.52 -2.04 -10.35
N MET A 143 14.69 -2.45 -9.39
CA MET A 143 13.89 -1.52 -8.59
C MET A 143 14.47 -1.39 -7.19
N GLN A 144 14.60 -0.14 -6.73
CA GLN A 144 14.94 0.23 -5.36
C GLN A 144 13.68 0.81 -4.69
N VAL A 145 13.34 0.26 -3.51
CA VAL A 145 12.19 0.72 -2.73
C VAL A 145 12.69 1.52 -1.53
N GLN A 146 12.09 2.69 -1.31
CA GLN A 146 12.33 3.53 -0.13
C GLN A 146 11.01 3.68 0.63
N TYR A 147 11.00 3.33 1.93
CA TYR A 147 9.82 3.48 2.78
C TYR A 147 9.81 4.83 3.49
N THR A 148 8.62 5.44 3.58
CA THR A 148 8.40 6.68 4.33
C THR A 148 8.00 6.43 5.78
N ASN A 149 7.56 5.21 6.11
CA ASN A 149 6.95 4.84 7.39
C ASN A 149 5.74 5.73 7.73
N SER A 150 4.99 6.13 6.71
CA SER A 150 3.76 6.91 6.82
C SER A 150 2.87 6.65 5.62
N TRP A 151 1.54 6.60 5.82
CA TRP A 151 0.58 6.52 4.73
C TRP A 151 0.49 7.82 3.93
N PHE A 152 0.72 8.96 4.61
CA PHE A 152 0.73 10.27 3.97
C PHE A 152 1.70 11.22 4.69
N ASN A 153 2.79 11.58 4.02
CA ASN A 153 3.74 12.59 4.51
C ASN A 153 4.50 13.19 3.34
N ILE A 154 4.04 14.35 2.87
CA ILE A 154 4.63 15.04 1.70
C ILE A 154 6.13 15.27 1.87
N THR A 155 6.59 15.62 3.06
CA THR A 155 8.02 15.89 3.32
C THR A 155 8.83 14.59 3.19
N ALA A 156 8.42 13.51 3.89
CA ALA A 156 9.10 12.23 3.82
C ALA A 156 9.08 11.62 2.41
N GLU A 157 7.97 11.75 1.69
CA GLU A 157 7.84 11.28 0.31
C GLU A 157 8.77 12.04 -0.64
N ASN A 158 8.88 13.38 -0.50
CA ASN A 158 9.80 14.18 -1.28
C ASN A 158 11.26 13.85 -0.98
N GLU A 159 11.61 13.58 0.29
CA GLU A 159 12.96 13.17 0.70
C GLU A 159 13.30 11.78 0.15
N ALA A 160 12.38 10.82 0.26
CA ALA A 160 12.55 9.49 -0.31
C ALA A 160 12.72 9.54 -1.84
N ALA A 161 11.91 10.35 -2.54
CA ALA A 161 12.02 10.55 -3.97
C ALA A 161 13.35 11.20 -4.36
N LYS A 162 13.83 12.20 -3.60
CA LYS A 162 15.16 12.81 -3.83
C LYS A 162 16.29 11.82 -3.57
N ALA A 163 16.19 11.00 -2.52
CA ALA A 163 17.19 9.98 -2.21
C ALA A 163 17.29 8.93 -3.33
N LEU A 164 16.17 8.49 -3.89
CA LEU A 164 16.12 7.59 -5.05
C LEU A 164 16.66 8.26 -6.33
N LYS A 165 16.47 9.57 -6.50
CA LYS A 165 16.98 10.34 -7.64
C LYS A 165 18.48 10.61 -7.58
N THR A 166 19.05 10.80 -6.39
CA THR A 166 20.51 10.99 -6.20
C THR A 166 21.31 9.70 -6.33
N THR A 167 20.66 8.55 -6.11
CA THR A 167 21.10 7.27 -6.66
C THR A 167 20.70 7.31 -8.13
N PRO A 168 21.64 7.44 -9.13
CA PRO A 168 21.29 7.95 -10.46
C PRO A 168 20.18 7.14 -11.15
N SER A 169 18.97 7.63 -11.05
CA SER A 169 17.81 7.15 -11.80
C SER A 169 16.86 8.33 -12.05
N GLU A 170 16.60 8.63 -13.31
CA GLU A 170 15.69 9.74 -13.68
C GLU A 170 14.22 9.36 -13.64
N MET A 171 13.90 8.09 -13.36
CA MET A 171 12.52 7.64 -13.27
C MET A 171 12.14 7.31 -11.83
N ILE A 172 11.54 8.28 -11.17
CA ILE A 172 10.87 8.11 -9.90
C ILE A 172 9.40 8.26 -10.18
N GLU A 173 8.66 7.16 -10.06
CA GLU A 173 7.22 7.24 -10.08
C GLU A 173 6.69 7.32 -8.65
N LYS A 174 6.10 8.46 -8.32
CA LYS A 174 5.35 8.67 -7.10
C LYS A 174 3.96 8.06 -7.31
N ILE A 175 3.78 6.78 -6.96
CA ILE A 175 2.46 6.17 -6.92
C ILE A 175 1.93 6.30 -5.48
N THR A 176 1.63 7.53 -5.10
CA THR A 176 0.75 7.84 -3.98
C THR A 176 -0.51 8.45 -4.58
N HIS A 177 -1.65 7.83 -4.36
CA HIS A 177 -2.98 8.22 -4.81
C HIS A 177 -3.42 7.64 -6.18
N LEU A 178 -3.85 6.41 -6.12
CA LEU A 178 -5.02 5.90 -6.85
C LEU A 178 -5.88 5.10 -5.88
#